data_64a38e4ca5dc84a76c9fd0aff6e32606
#
_entry.id   64a38e4ca5dc84a76c9fd0aff6e32606
#
_cell.length_a   1.000
_cell.length_b   1.000
_cell.length_c   1.000
_cell.angle_alpha   90.00
_cell.angle_beta   90.00
_cell.angle_gamma   90.00
#
_symmetry.space_group_name_H-M   'P 1'
#
loop_
_entity.id
_entity.type
_entity.pdbx_description
1 polymer ?
#
loop_
_entity_poly.entity_id
_entity_poly.type
_entity_poly.pdbx_seq_one_letter_code
_entity_poly.pdbx_strand_id
1 'polypeptide(L)'
;MPSLFAHATNLVFRCMPQDKPGQPHDYAAERKRNDRKPPRPPKGVTVRLGELDGLSAEFIQKSSSQKGTIFYIHGGGFTVGSARERRAICQYITAKYGYNCASFNYRLAPENLWPAPLEDCLTAY
;
A
#
# COMPACT_ATOMS: atom_id res chain seq x y z
N MET A 1 -32.61 -2.63 4.02
CA MET A 1 -32.48 -1.29 3.44
C MET A 1 -31.04 -0.80 3.63
N PRO A 2 -30.39 -0.20 2.65
CA PRO A 2 -29.04 0.38 2.85
C PRO A 2 -29.10 1.46 3.92
N SER A 3 -28.07 1.54 4.79
CA SER A 3 -27.99 2.55 5.84
C SER A 3 -27.84 3.96 5.24
N LEU A 4 -28.19 4.98 6.02
CA LEU A 4 -27.98 6.39 5.64
C LEU A 4 -26.53 6.66 5.24
N PHE A 5 -25.59 5.99 5.93
CA PHE A 5 -24.17 6.04 5.63
C PHE A 5 -23.86 5.47 4.23
N ALA A 6 -24.46 4.34 3.85
CA ALA A 6 -24.29 3.76 2.52
C ALA A 6 -24.82 4.68 1.40
N HIS A 7 -25.95 5.38 1.63
CA HIS A 7 -26.46 6.37 0.69
C HIS A 7 -25.53 7.58 0.56
N ALA A 8 -25.03 8.10 1.68
CA ALA A 8 -24.07 9.21 1.67
C ALA A 8 -22.77 8.83 0.93
N THR A 9 -22.25 7.63 1.20
CA THR A 9 -21.05 7.12 0.52
C THR A 9 -21.26 6.98 -0.98
N ASN A 10 -22.40 6.42 -1.41
CA ASN A 10 -22.74 6.32 -2.83
C ASN A 10 -22.84 7.69 -3.51
N LEU A 11 -23.41 8.69 -2.82
CA LEU A 11 -23.50 10.05 -3.35
C LEU A 11 -22.10 10.65 -3.55
N VAL A 12 -21.20 10.48 -2.57
CA VAL A 12 -19.79 10.92 -2.66
C VAL A 12 -19.13 10.27 -3.87
N PHE A 13 -19.25 8.94 -4.04
CA PHE A 13 -18.65 8.23 -5.18
C PHE A 13 -19.19 8.71 -6.53
N ARG A 14 -20.49 9.03 -6.63
CA ARG A 14 -21.10 9.60 -7.85
C ARG A 14 -20.59 11.01 -8.18
N CYS A 15 -20.22 11.78 -7.16
CA CYS A 15 -19.67 13.13 -7.32
C CYS A 15 -18.16 13.13 -7.57
N MET A 16 -17.47 11.99 -7.40
CA MET A 16 -16.05 11.90 -7.74
C MET A 16 -15.85 11.97 -9.25
N PRO A 17 -14.78 12.65 -9.71
CA PRO A 17 -14.41 12.64 -11.12
C PRO A 17 -14.29 11.20 -11.61
N GLN A 18 -15.08 10.86 -12.63
CA GLN A 18 -15.02 9.57 -13.30
C GLN A 18 -14.13 9.70 -14.54
N ASP A 19 -13.41 8.63 -14.83
CA ASP A 19 -12.66 8.58 -16.09
C ASP A 19 -13.64 8.71 -17.27
N LYS A 20 -13.29 9.53 -18.23
CA LYS A 20 -14.10 9.69 -19.43
C LYS A 20 -13.99 8.44 -20.28
N PRO A 21 -15.10 7.84 -20.73
CA PRO A 21 -15.06 6.70 -21.62
C PRO A 21 -14.15 6.95 -22.83
N GLY A 22 -13.24 6.03 -23.12
CA GLY A 22 -12.32 6.11 -24.26
C GLY A 22 -11.04 6.92 -24.03
N GLN A 23 -10.83 7.50 -22.86
CA GLN A 23 -9.55 8.11 -22.51
C GLN A 23 -8.68 7.11 -21.70
N PRO A 24 -7.39 6.94 -22.06
CA PRO A 24 -6.49 6.13 -21.26
C PRO A 24 -6.31 6.76 -19.87
N HIS A 25 -6.38 5.93 -18.83
CA HIS A 25 -6.18 6.38 -17.45
C HIS A 25 -4.69 6.71 -17.21
N ASP A 26 -4.43 7.88 -16.61
CA ASP A 26 -3.06 8.30 -16.24
C ASP A 26 -2.68 7.75 -14.86
N TYR A 27 -2.20 6.51 -14.83
CA TYR A 27 -1.74 5.86 -13.61
C TYR A 27 -0.54 6.56 -12.97
N ALA A 28 0.33 7.19 -13.76
CA ALA A 28 1.49 7.90 -13.23
C ALA A 28 1.07 9.14 -12.45
N ALA A 29 0.11 9.92 -12.97
CA ALA A 29 -0.47 11.05 -12.25
C ALA A 29 -1.22 10.60 -11.00
N GLU A 30 -1.94 9.47 -11.05
CA GLU A 30 -2.62 8.92 -9.88
C GLU A 30 -1.64 8.50 -8.78
N ARG A 31 -0.58 7.76 -9.12
CA ARG A 31 0.48 7.38 -8.17
C ARG A 31 1.11 8.60 -7.51
N LYS A 32 1.43 9.64 -8.30
CA LYS A 32 1.98 10.90 -7.77
C LYS A 32 1.02 11.60 -6.82
N ARG A 33 -0.27 11.61 -7.11
CA ARG A 33 -1.31 12.19 -6.25
C ARG A 33 -1.46 11.41 -4.95
N ASN A 34 -1.29 10.09 -4.99
CA ASN A 34 -1.43 9.19 -3.85
C ASN A 34 -0.16 9.12 -2.99
N ASP A 35 1.01 9.50 -3.52
CA ASP A 35 2.28 9.51 -2.78
C ASP A 35 2.34 10.63 -1.73
N ARG A 36 1.44 10.55 -0.76
CA ARG A 36 1.38 11.48 0.36
C ARG A 36 2.43 11.13 1.40
N LYS A 37 2.84 12.16 2.17
CA LYS A 37 3.72 11.94 3.32
C LYS A 37 3.03 11.03 4.33
N PRO A 38 3.61 9.87 4.66
CA PRO A 38 3.00 8.98 5.63
C PRO A 38 3.03 9.58 7.03
N PRO A 39 2.14 9.12 7.92
CA PRO A 39 2.11 9.58 9.30
C PRO A 39 3.41 9.22 10.02
N ARG A 40 3.72 9.98 11.07
CA ARG A 40 4.84 9.66 11.96
C ARG A 40 4.58 8.32 12.64
N PRO A 41 5.63 7.50 12.83
CA PRO A 41 5.48 6.24 13.53
C PRO A 41 4.96 6.47 14.97
N PRO A 42 4.08 5.59 15.47
CA PRO A 42 3.69 5.57 16.87
C PRO A 42 4.89 5.36 17.81
N LYS A 43 4.76 5.74 19.08
CA LYS A 43 5.82 5.55 20.08
C LYS A 43 6.26 4.07 20.14
N GLY A 44 7.58 3.85 20.06
CA GLY A 44 8.18 2.52 20.09
C GLY A 44 8.13 1.75 18.77
N VAL A 45 7.58 2.34 17.71
CA VAL A 45 7.61 1.77 16.35
C VAL A 45 8.66 2.51 15.54
N THR A 46 9.50 1.77 14.84
CA THR A 46 10.52 2.29 13.93
C THR A 46 10.20 1.87 12.50
N VAL A 47 10.59 2.70 11.54
CA VAL A 47 10.50 2.41 10.10
C VAL A 47 11.90 2.47 9.53
N ARG A 48 12.37 1.37 8.97
CA ARG A 48 13.64 1.26 8.27
C ARG A 48 13.36 1.03 6.79
N LEU A 49 13.98 1.83 5.96
CA LEU A 49 13.99 1.61 4.51
C LEU A 49 15.10 0.64 4.16
N GLY A 50 14.89 -0.20 3.16
CA GLY A 50 15.85 -1.18 2.70
C GLY A 50 15.35 -1.89 1.45
N GLU A 51 15.83 -3.10 1.23
CA GLU A 51 15.51 -3.89 0.05
C GLU A 51 15.17 -5.33 0.45
N LEU A 52 14.33 -5.96 -0.35
CA LEU A 52 14.06 -7.39 -0.38
C LEU A 52 14.40 -7.87 -1.79
N ASP A 53 15.54 -8.54 -1.90
CA ASP A 53 16.08 -9.08 -3.15
C ASP A 53 16.06 -8.07 -4.32
N GLY A 54 16.58 -6.84 -4.05
CA GLY A 54 16.64 -5.74 -5.02
C GLY A 54 15.36 -4.91 -5.14
N LEU A 55 14.26 -5.31 -4.51
CA LEU A 55 13.02 -4.53 -4.47
C LEU A 55 13.01 -3.60 -3.28
N SER A 56 12.74 -2.30 -3.50
CA SER A 56 12.68 -1.33 -2.41
C SER A 56 11.61 -1.72 -1.38
N ALA A 57 11.97 -1.71 -0.10
CA ALA A 57 11.14 -2.22 0.97
C ALA A 57 11.15 -1.32 2.21
N GLU A 58 10.11 -1.46 3.01
CA GLU A 58 9.96 -0.84 4.32
C GLU A 58 9.77 -1.90 5.39
N PHE A 59 10.61 -1.81 6.42
CA PHE A 59 10.55 -2.67 7.59
C PHE A 59 10.02 -1.86 8.76
N ILE A 60 8.83 -2.22 9.23
CA ILE A 60 8.17 -1.58 10.36
C ILE A 60 8.30 -2.50 11.56
N GLN A 61 8.97 -2.04 12.60
CA GLN A 61 9.40 -2.87 13.71
C GLN A 61 9.06 -2.22 15.05
N LYS A 62 8.83 -3.06 16.05
CA LYS A 62 8.67 -2.65 17.44
C LYS A 62 9.69 -3.43 18.28
N SER A 63 10.49 -2.74 19.09
CA SER A 63 11.57 -3.34 19.89
C SER A 63 11.11 -4.48 20.81
N SER A 64 9.85 -4.43 21.25
CA SER A 64 9.22 -5.46 22.09
C SER A 64 8.47 -6.54 21.29
N SER A 65 8.56 -6.54 19.95
CA SER A 65 7.88 -7.53 19.12
C SER A 65 8.57 -8.90 19.22
N GLN A 66 7.79 -9.93 19.56
CA GLN A 66 8.23 -11.33 19.60
C GLN A 66 7.32 -12.25 18.78
N LYS A 67 6.35 -11.66 18.04
CA LYS A 67 5.30 -12.41 17.34
C LYS A 67 5.63 -12.78 15.89
N GLY A 68 6.81 -12.39 15.39
CA GLY A 68 7.18 -12.60 13.99
C GLY A 68 6.86 -11.39 13.09
N THR A 69 6.96 -11.61 11.78
CA THR A 69 6.84 -10.56 10.76
C THR A 69 5.71 -10.88 9.79
N ILE A 70 4.86 -9.90 9.55
CA ILE A 70 3.84 -9.94 8.50
C ILE A 70 4.49 -9.46 7.21
N PHE A 71 4.48 -10.30 6.19
CA PHE A 71 4.83 -9.93 4.83
C PHE A 71 3.62 -9.27 4.18
N TYR A 72 3.72 -7.97 3.92
CA TYR A 72 2.58 -7.16 3.48
C TYR A 72 2.71 -6.76 2.02
N ILE A 73 1.88 -7.33 1.18
CA ILE A 73 1.76 -7.00 -0.24
C ILE A 73 0.67 -5.93 -0.40
N HIS A 74 1.04 -4.77 -0.90
CA HIS A 74 0.07 -3.66 -1.03
C HIS A 74 -0.94 -3.91 -2.17
N GLY A 75 -2.16 -3.43 -1.98
CA GLY A 75 -3.19 -3.43 -3.03
C GLY A 75 -3.07 -2.21 -3.95
N GLY A 76 -3.88 -2.21 -5.02
CA GLY A 76 -3.94 -1.13 -6.00
C GLY A 76 -4.16 -1.63 -7.44
N GLY A 77 -4.75 -2.84 -7.60
CA GLY A 77 -5.07 -3.42 -8.92
C GLY A 77 -3.85 -3.63 -9.82
N PHE A 78 -2.67 -3.80 -9.23
CA PHE A 78 -1.37 -3.90 -9.93
C PHE A 78 -0.99 -2.65 -10.73
N THR A 79 -1.74 -1.56 -10.64
CA THR A 79 -1.50 -0.32 -11.39
C THR A 79 -1.09 0.84 -10.50
N VAL A 80 -1.52 0.85 -9.24
CA VAL A 80 -1.23 1.89 -8.25
C VAL A 80 -0.88 1.29 -6.89
N GLY A 81 -0.49 2.13 -5.95
CA GLY A 81 -0.11 1.73 -4.60
C GLY A 81 1.40 1.63 -4.40
N SER A 82 1.81 1.64 -3.15
CA SER A 82 3.20 1.47 -2.73
C SER A 82 3.29 1.05 -1.26
N ALA A 83 4.44 0.51 -0.85
CA ALA A 83 4.75 0.26 0.55
C ALA A 83 4.58 1.53 1.40
N ARG A 84 5.01 2.67 0.86
CA ARG A 84 4.91 3.97 1.51
C ARG A 84 3.47 4.42 1.74
N GLU A 85 2.58 4.27 0.75
CA GLU A 85 1.16 4.60 0.90
C GLU A 85 0.48 3.76 1.98
N ARG A 86 0.87 2.50 2.10
CA ARG A 86 0.30 1.55 3.05
C ARG A 86 1.03 1.50 4.39
N ARG A 87 2.08 2.30 4.58
CA ARG A 87 2.87 2.36 5.82
C ARG A 87 1.99 2.56 7.06
N ALA A 88 0.96 3.40 6.98
CA ALA A 88 0.07 3.66 8.11
C ALA A 88 -0.60 2.39 8.66
N ILE A 89 -1.05 1.48 7.78
CA ILE A 89 -1.67 0.23 8.21
C ILE A 89 -0.64 -0.71 8.84
N CYS A 90 0.57 -0.79 8.28
CA CYS A 90 1.66 -1.59 8.84
C CYS A 90 2.10 -1.04 10.22
N GLN A 91 2.20 0.28 10.37
CA GLN A 91 2.47 0.92 11.67
C GLN A 91 1.38 0.62 12.70
N TYR A 92 0.11 0.66 12.29
CA TYR A 92 -1.01 0.32 13.17
C TYR A 92 -0.96 -1.13 13.63
N ILE A 93 -0.72 -2.06 12.70
CA ILE A 93 -0.58 -3.49 13.01
C ILE A 93 0.56 -3.71 14.01
N THR A 94 1.72 -3.11 13.74
CA THR A 94 2.90 -3.24 14.60
C THR A 94 2.66 -2.65 15.99
N ALA A 95 2.08 -1.45 16.05
CA ALA A 95 1.81 -0.79 17.33
C ALA A 95 0.81 -1.54 18.20
N LYS A 96 -0.32 -1.96 17.59
CA LYS A 96 -1.47 -2.51 18.29
C LYS A 96 -1.33 -4.00 18.58
N TYR A 97 -0.84 -4.77 17.61
CA TYR A 97 -0.82 -6.22 17.70
C TYR A 97 0.57 -6.81 17.98
N GLY A 98 1.63 -6.02 17.84
CA GLY A 98 2.99 -6.42 18.17
C GLY A 98 3.65 -7.34 17.13
N TYR A 99 3.16 -7.39 15.89
CA TYR A 99 3.85 -8.00 14.77
C TYR A 99 4.77 -6.97 14.12
N ASN A 100 5.93 -7.39 13.64
CA ASN A 100 6.67 -6.59 12.67
C ASN A 100 5.98 -6.66 11.30
N CYS A 101 6.28 -5.71 10.42
CA CYS A 101 5.80 -5.77 9.04
C CYS A 101 6.98 -5.54 8.08
N ALA A 102 6.99 -6.28 6.98
CA ALA A 102 7.83 -6.03 5.82
C ALA A 102 6.91 -5.78 4.63
N SER A 103 7.02 -4.61 4.01
CA SER A 103 6.26 -4.23 2.82
C SER A 103 7.21 -3.73 1.75
N PHE A 104 6.96 -4.02 0.49
CA PHE A 104 7.86 -3.72 -0.61
C PHE A 104 7.09 -3.20 -1.82
N ASN A 105 7.82 -2.63 -2.78
CA ASN A 105 7.29 -2.11 -4.02
C ASN A 105 7.58 -3.11 -5.15
N TYR A 106 6.54 -3.77 -5.63
CA TYR A 106 6.61 -4.61 -6.82
C TYR A 106 6.32 -3.80 -8.09
N ARG A 107 6.78 -4.29 -9.24
CA ARG A 107 6.56 -3.66 -10.55
C ARG A 107 5.08 -3.55 -10.86
N LEU A 108 4.67 -2.38 -11.36
CA LEU A 108 3.28 -2.05 -11.65
C LEU A 108 3.01 -1.95 -13.15
N ALA A 109 1.80 -2.27 -13.57
CA ALA A 109 1.26 -2.00 -14.88
C ALA A 109 0.90 -0.49 -15.00
N PRO A 110 0.88 0.09 -16.21
CA PRO A 110 1.09 -0.58 -17.51
C PRO A 110 2.55 -0.78 -17.89
N GLU A 111 3.51 -0.22 -17.14
CA GLU A 111 4.94 -0.28 -17.49
C GLU A 111 5.47 -1.71 -17.44
N ASN A 112 4.93 -2.53 -16.53
CA ASN A 112 5.29 -3.92 -16.37
C ASN A 112 4.02 -4.76 -16.33
N LEU A 113 3.81 -5.54 -17.39
CA LEU A 113 2.63 -6.39 -17.53
C LEU A 113 2.75 -7.65 -16.67
N TRP A 114 1.61 -8.32 -16.48
CA TRP A 114 1.57 -9.67 -15.91
C TRP A 114 2.51 -10.62 -16.68
N PRO A 115 3.33 -11.46 -16.01
CA PRO A 115 3.30 -11.78 -14.57
C PRO A 115 4.30 -11.00 -13.69
N ALA A 116 4.91 -9.90 -14.17
CA ALA A 116 5.97 -9.19 -13.45
C ALA A 116 5.64 -8.85 -11.96
N PRO A 117 4.43 -8.39 -11.60
CA PRO A 117 4.09 -8.15 -10.20
C PRO A 117 4.11 -9.43 -9.35
N LEU A 118 3.70 -10.56 -9.92
CA LEU A 118 3.72 -11.85 -9.23
C LEU A 118 5.14 -12.35 -9.02
N GLU A 119 5.99 -12.25 -10.06
CA GLU A 119 7.41 -12.63 -9.98
C GLU A 119 8.12 -11.86 -8.87
N ASP A 120 7.90 -10.54 -8.79
CA ASP A 120 8.46 -9.72 -7.72
C ASP A 120 7.96 -10.14 -6.33
N CYS A 121 6.68 -10.48 -6.20
CA CYS A 121 6.15 -10.97 -4.93
C CYS A 121 6.77 -12.30 -4.51
N LEU A 122 7.02 -13.21 -5.45
CA LEU A 122 7.67 -14.49 -5.19
C LEU A 122 9.16 -14.31 -4.86
N THR A 123 9.82 -13.38 -5.55
CA THR A 123 11.23 -13.04 -5.31
C THR A 123 11.44 -12.45 -3.92
N ALA A 124 10.54 -11.56 -3.48
CA ALA A 124 10.63 -10.90 -2.19
C ALA A 124 10.29 -11.82 -1.00
N TYR A 125 9.55 -12.93 -1.23
CA TYR A 125 9.13 -13.88 -0.20
C TYR A 125 10.21 -14.92 0.09
#